data_9ec53c8ae8d9e1fef22a1b56a3d9f8d1
#
_entry.id   9ec53c8ae8d9e1fef22a1b56a3d9f8d1
#
_cell.length_a   1.000
_cell.length_b   1.000
_cell.length_c   1.000
_cell.angle_alpha   90.00
_cell.angle_beta   90.00
_cell.angle_gamma   90.00
#
_symmetry.space_group_name_H-M   'P 1'
#
loop_
_entity.id
_entity.type
_entity.pdbx_description
1 polymer ?
#
loop_
_entity_poly.entity_id
_entity_poly.type
_entity_poly.pdbx_seq_one_letter_code
_entity_poly.pdbx_strand_id
1 'polypeptide(L)'
;MASPQQDSTEKRENDTMTATQMDKQTKTELYQKMVTYRRELHAHPELSAKEFATTERIRHWLTEEGITILDYPLETGLIAEVVGALPGPTIALRADIDALPVKEATGLPFLSETEGLMHACGHDYHTASMIGAAILLQGKKAILKGTVRFIFQPAEEIAQGAKWVEEAGALDGVSAIFGMHNKPDLPVGTIGIREGGLM
;
A
#
# COMPACT_ATOMS: atom_id res chain seq x y z
N MET A 1 41.47 8.90 -34.55
CA MET A 1 40.12 9.47 -34.71
C MET A 1 39.13 8.50 -34.08
N ALA A 2 38.72 8.75 -32.87
CA ALA A 2 37.74 7.91 -32.15
C ALA A 2 36.34 8.17 -32.71
N SER A 3 35.57 7.09 -32.89
CA SER A 3 34.25 7.09 -33.52
C SER A 3 33.21 7.71 -32.60
N PRO A 4 32.27 8.55 -33.10
CA PRO A 4 31.23 9.22 -32.26
C PRO A 4 30.14 8.30 -31.70
N GLN A 5 30.18 7.00 -31.98
CA GLN A 5 29.13 6.04 -31.55
C GLN A 5 29.32 5.43 -30.17
N GLN A 6 30.50 5.49 -29.56
CA GLN A 6 30.74 4.92 -28.22
C GLN A 6 30.29 5.86 -27.08
N ASP A 7 30.33 7.18 -27.32
CA ASP A 7 29.97 8.18 -26.29
C ASP A 7 28.43 8.25 -26.02
N SER A 8 27.60 7.89 -27.00
CA SER A 8 26.15 7.96 -26.88
C SER A 8 25.51 6.76 -26.16
N THR A 9 26.20 5.59 -26.12
CA THR A 9 25.73 4.38 -25.44
C THR A 9 26.06 4.42 -23.96
N GLU A 10 27.26 4.84 -23.58
CA GLU A 10 27.63 4.99 -22.16
C GLU A 10 26.80 6.08 -21.44
N LYS A 11 26.46 7.17 -22.15
CA LYS A 11 25.63 8.23 -21.59
C LYS A 11 24.18 7.77 -21.37
N ARG A 12 23.63 6.93 -22.27
CA ARG A 12 22.28 6.34 -22.14
C ARG A 12 22.22 5.29 -21.04
N GLU A 13 23.26 4.49 -20.85
CA GLU A 13 23.31 3.49 -19.76
C GLU A 13 23.46 4.18 -18.38
N ASN A 14 24.25 5.25 -18.26
CA ASN A 14 24.36 6.02 -17.04
C ASN A 14 23.06 6.77 -16.69
N ASP A 15 22.35 7.35 -17.68
CA ASP A 15 21.07 8.01 -17.46
C ASP A 15 19.96 7.02 -17.08
N THR A 16 20.02 5.76 -17.55
CA THR A 16 19.06 4.71 -17.20
C THR A 16 19.29 4.18 -15.78
N MET A 17 20.54 4.12 -15.31
CA MET A 17 20.85 3.72 -13.92
C MET A 17 20.48 4.79 -12.89
N THR A 18 20.58 6.09 -13.21
CA THR A 18 20.21 7.17 -12.29
C THR A 18 18.71 7.36 -12.10
N ALA A 19 17.88 6.98 -13.07
CA ALA A 19 16.41 7.04 -12.96
C ALA A 19 15.82 5.93 -12.04
N THR A 20 16.58 4.92 -11.69
CA THR A 20 16.09 3.73 -10.96
C THR A 20 16.39 3.77 -9.47
N GLN A 21 17.28 4.62 -9.00
CA GLN A 21 17.60 4.74 -7.57
C GLN A 21 17.01 6.02 -6.98
N MET A 22 16.05 5.83 -6.08
CA MET A 22 15.62 6.88 -5.16
C MET A 22 16.82 7.29 -4.28
N ASP A 23 17.09 8.59 -4.15
CA ASP A 23 18.18 9.04 -3.30
C ASP A 23 17.94 8.70 -1.81
N LYS A 24 18.98 8.73 -1.02
CA LYS A 24 18.93 8.31 0.39
C LYS A 24 17.99 9.18 1.22
N GLN A 25 17.90 10.47 0.90
CA GLN A 25 17.04 11.42 1.62
C GLN A 25 15.57 11.11 1.36
N THR A 26 15.16 10.98 0.10
CA THR A 26 13.79 10.62 -0.30
C THR A 26 13.34 9.28 0.34
N LYS A 27 14.23 8.29 0.40
CA LYS A 27 13.95 7.01 1.10
C LYS A 27 13.70 7.22 2.58
N THR A 28 14.49 8.07 3.23
CA THR A 28 14.35 8.36 4.65
C THR A 28 13.04 9.10 4.93
N GLU A 29 12.69 10.08 4.12
CA GLU A 29 11.46 10.86 4.23
C GLU A 29 10.22 9.97 4.06
N LEU A 30 10.21 9.11 3.03
CA LEU A 30 9.12 8.15 2.82
C LEU A 30 9.00 7.18 3.99
N TYR A 31 10.12 6.66 4.49
CA TYR A 31 10.11 5.78 5.66
C TYR A 31 9.49 6.47 6.89
N GLN A 32 9.84 7.73 7.14
CA GLN A 32 9.27 8.48 8.26
C GLN A 32 7.76 8.73 8.09
N LYS A 33 7.30 9.02 6.87
CA LYS A 33 5.87 9.11 6.56
C LYS A 33 5.15 7.79 6.87
N MET A 34 5.68 6.66 6.39
CA MET A 34 5.09 5.33 6.64
C MET A 34 5.03 5.01 8.14
N VAL A 35 6.07 5.33 8.90
CA VAL A 35 6.09 5.16 10.36
C VAL A 35 5.01 6.02 11.02
N THR A 36 4.84 7.26 10.56
CA THR A 36 3.81 8.17 11.08
C THR A 36 2.41 7.63 10.78
N TYR A 37 2.13 7.26 9.54
CA TYR A 37 0.84 6.69 9.14
C TYR A 37 0.50 5.43 9.93
N ARG A 38 1.47 4.51 10.06
CA ARG A 38 1.29 3.28 10.83
C ARG A 38 0.94 3.57 12.28
N ARG A 39 1.64 4.51 12.95
CA ARG A 39 1.39 4.86 14.36
C ARG A 39 0.05 5.56 14.55
N GLU A 40 -0.35 6.41 13.62
CA GLU A 40 -1.65 7.07 13.62
C GLU A 40 -2.80 6.06 13.48
N LEU A 41 -2.68 5.11 12.56
CA LEU A 41 -3.65 4.02 12.42
C LEU A 41 -3.70 3.16 13.67
N HIS A 42 -2.54 2.81 14.24
CA HIS A 42 -2.45 1.99 15.43
C HIS A 42 -3.12 2.63 16.64
N ALA A 43 -2.93 3.94 16.81
CA ALA A 43 -3.55 4.70 17.91
C ALA A 43 -5.08 4.82 17.78
N HIS A 44 -5.62 4.76 16.58
CA HIS A 44 -7.04 4.97 16.30
C HIS A 44 -7.67 3.79 15.53
N PRO A 45 -7.67 2.57 16.09
CA PRO A 45 -8.21 1.40 15.44
C PRO A 45 -9.74 1.45 15.35
N GLU A 46 -10.30 0.91 14.28
CA GLU A 46 -11.72 0.75 14.06
C GLU A 46 -12.05 -0.70 13.70
N LEU A 47 -13.19 -1.20 14.18
CA LEU A 47 -13.65 -2.57 13.90
C LEU A 47 -14.07 -2.74 12.44
N SER A 48 -14.11 -4.01 12.01
CA SER A 48 -14.66 -4.43 10.72
C SER A 48 -16.02 -3.79 10.44
N ALA A 49 -16.21 -3.25 9.24
CA ALA A 49 -17.39 -2.51 8.79
C ALA A 49 -17.68 -1.21 9.59
N LYS A 50 -16.69 -0.67 10.28
CA LYS A 50 -16.76 0.59 11.02
C LYS A 50 -15.55 1.50 10.76
N GLU A 51 -14.74 1.18 9.77
CA GLU A 51 -13.47 1.82 9.43
C GLU A 51 -13.67 3.18 8.74
N PHE A 52 -14.62 4.01 9.23
CA PHE A 52 -14.97 5.28 8.60
C PHE A 52 -13.84 6.31 8.70
N ALA A 53 -13.33 6.53 9.91
CA ALA A 53 -12.25 7.50 10.11
C ALA A 53 -10.92 6.98 9.52
N THR A 54 -10.66 5.68 9.57
CA THR A 54 -9.53 5.03 8.89
C THR A 54 -9.59 5.26 7.38
N THR A 55 -10.75 5.05 6.76
CA THR A 55 -10.98 5.30 5.34
C THR A 55 -10.68 6.75 4.97
N GLU A 56 -11.19 7.71 5.76
CA GLU A 56 -10.96 9.14 5.48
C GLU A 56 -9.50 9.58 5.69
N ARG A 57 -8.78 9.00 6.68
CA ARG A 57 -7.34 9.23 6.84
C ARG A 57 -6.57 8.75 5.61
N ILE A 58 -6.83 7.52 5.16
CA ILE A 58 -6.20 6.96 3.96
C ILE A 58 -6.49 7.82 2.74
N ARG A 59 -7.77 8.21 2.55
CA ARG A 59 -8.21 9.11 1.47
C ARG A 59 -7.42 10.42 1.48
N HIS A 60 -7.32 11.05 2.63
CA HIS A 60 -6.59 12.30 2.82
C HIS A 60 -5.11 12.15 2.42
N TRP A 61 -4.40 11.17 2.98
CA TRP A 61 -2.98 10.95 2.70
C TRP A 61 -2.69 10.64 1.22
N LEU A 62 -3.53 9.83 0.58
CA LEU A 62 -3.37 9.53 -0.85
C LEU A 62 -3.64 10.77 -1.73
N THR A 63 -4.63 11.58 -1.35
CA THR A 63 -4.99 12.81 -2.07
C THR A 63 -3.87 13.84 -1.99
N GLU A 64 -3.23 14.01 -0.83
CA GLU A 64 -2.07 14.90 -0.66
C GLU A 64 -0.88 14.49 -1.54
N GLU A 65 -0.73 13.20 -1.82
CA GLU A 65 0.32 12.66 -2.69
C GLU A 65 -0.11 12.64 -4.18
N GLY A 66 -1.27 13.21 -4.51
CA GLY A 66 -1.79 13.29 -5.88
C GLY A 66 -2.19 11.94 -6.48
N ILE A 67 -2.53 10.95 -5.65
CA ILE A 67 -2.99 9.64 -6.06
C ILE A 67 -4.50 9.69 -6.28
N THR A 68 -4.96 9.14 -7.40
CA THR A 68 -6.37 9.17 -7.79
C THR A 68 -7.19 8.18 -6.96
N ILE A 69 -8.22 8.67 -6.28
CA ILE A 69 -9.23 7.86 -5.62
C ILE A 69 -10.36 7.57 -6.60
N LEU A 70 -10.77 6.32 -6.68
CA LEU A 70 -11.88 5.89 -7.53
C LEU A 70 -13.17 5.83 -6.72
N ASP A 71 -14.27 6.18 -7.37
CA ASP A 71 -15.61 6.13 -6.76
C ASP A 71 -16.21 4.73 -6.95
N TYR A 72 -16.11 3.92 -5.90
CA TYR A 72 -16.74 2.61 -5.81
C TYR A 72 -17.77 2.59 -4.67
N PRO A 73 -18.86 1.82 -4.78
CA PRO A 73 -19.94 1.79 -3.78
C PRO A 73 -19.52 0.97 -2.54
N LEU A 74 -18.48 1.41 -1.84
CA LEU A 74 -18.01 0.85 -0.59
C LEU A 74 -18.40 1.78 0.56
N GLU A 75 -19.00 1.24 1.62
CA GLU A 75 -19.37 2.02 2.82
C GLU A 75 -18.11 2.42 3.61
N THR A 76 -17.14 1.51 3.73
CA THR A 76 -15.80 1.73 4.28
C THR A 76 -14.75 1.10 3.37
N GLY A 77 -13.49 1.48 3.55
CA GLY A 77 -12.42 1.14 2.61
C GLY A 77 -12.46 2.05 1.37
N LEU A 78 -11.47 1.93 0.51
CA LEU A 78 -11.41 2.69 -0.73
C LEU A 78 -10.52 2.02 -1.78
N ILE A 79 -10.71 2.44 -3.02
CA ILE A 79 -9.93 2.03 -4.17
C ILE A 79 -9.20 3.25 -4.72
N ALA A 80 -7.92 3.09 -5.01
CA ALA A 80 -7.10 4.13 -5.62
C ALA A 80 -6.32 3.58 -6.80
N GLU A 81 -5.82 4.45 -7.68
CA GLU A 81 -5.00 4.04 -8.82
C GLU A 81 -3.82 4.98 -9.05
N VAL A 82 -2.73 4.38 -9.52
CA VAL A 82 -1.64 5.05 -10.21
C VAL A 82 -1.59 4.55 -11.65
N VAL A 83 -1.94 5.44 -12.59
CA VAL A 83 -1.91 5.14 -14.01
C VAL A 83 -0.54 5.50 -14.58
N GLY A 84 0.17 4.51 -15.10
CA GLY A 84 1.45 4.68 -15.76
C GLY A 84 1.34 5.36 -17.12
N ALA A 85 2.41 6.03 -17.54
CA ALA A 85 2.47 6.68 -18.85
C ALA A 85 2.63 5.70 -20.02
N LEU A 86 2.99 4.44 -19.77
CA LEU A 86 3.23 3.45 -20.79
C LEU A 86 2.11 2.39 -20.80
N PRO A 87 1.74 1.85 -21.98
CA PRO A 87 0.72 0.80 -22.07
C PRO A 87 1.11 -0.45 -21.28
N GLY A 88 0.12 -1.09 -20.65
CA GLY A 88 0.30 -2.33 -19.90
C GLY A 88 -0.97 -2.77 -19.21
N PRO A 89 -0.94 -3.92 -18.53
CA PRO A 89 -2.09 -4.43 -17.78
C PRO A 89 -2.36 -3.63 -16.51
N THR A 90 -3.55 -3.83 -15.95
CA THR A 90 -3.86 -3.42 -14.58
C THR A 90 -3.52 -4.56 -13.62
N ILE A 91 -2.72 -4.28 -12.60
CA ILE A 91 -2.51 -5.16 -11.45
C ILE A 91 -3.05 -4.52 -10.19
N ALA A 92 -3.46 -5.32 -9.22
CA ALA A 92 -3.94 -4.82 -7.94
C ALA A 92 -2.98 -5.17 -6.80
N LEU A 93 -2.87 -4.25 -5.85
CA LEU A 93 -2.27 -4.48 -4.53
C LEU A 93 -3.37 -4.35 -3.49
N ARG A 94 -3.41 -5.28 -2.52
CA ARG A 94 -4.42 -5.33 -1.46
C ARG A 94 -3.79 -5.19 -0.09
N ALA A 95 -4.36 -4.32 0.74
CA ALA A 95 -4.18 -4.31 2.18
C ALA A 95 -5.54 -4.22 2.88
N ASP A 96 -5.65 -4.91 4.00
CA ASP A 96 -6.75 -4.80 4.95
C ASP A 96 -6.57 -3.58 5.85
N ILE A 97 -7.68 -3.07 6.43
CA ILE A 97 -7.65 -1.82 7.19
C ILE A 97 -8.37 -1.88 8.56
N ASP A 98 -9.05 -2.98 8.86
CA ASP A 98 -9.82 -3.16 10.10
C ASP A 98 -8.95 -3.63 11.27
N ALA A 99 -9.49 -3.49 12.48
CA ALA A 99 -8.85 -3.87 13.72
C ALA A 99 -9.71 -4.89 14.50
N LEU A 100 -9.14 -5.43 15.56
CA LEU A 100 -9.74 -6.48 16.38
C LEU A 100 -10.26 -5.94 17.73
N PRO A 101 -11.30 -6.57 18.30
CA PRO A 101 -11.79 -6.28 19.66
C PRO A 101 -10.85 -6.89 20.73
N VAL A 102 -9.63 -6.40 20.76
CA VAL A 102 -8.56 -6.88 21.65
C VAL A 102 -8.07 -5.70 22.48
N LYS A 103 -7.98 -5.90 23.80
CA LYS A 103 -7.37 -4.91 24.70
C LYS A 103 -5.85 -4.91 24.52
N GLU A 104 -5.30 -3.79 24.12
CA GLU A 104 -3.86 -3.67 23.98
C GLU A 104 -3.13 -3.67 25.34
N ALA A 105 -2.01 -4.37 25.41
CA ALA A 105 -1.14 -4.46 26.56
C ALA A 105 0.37 -4.36 26.19
N THR A 106 0.67 -3.71 25.06
CA THR A 106 2.03 -3.63 24.52
C THR A 106 2.92 -2.64 25.26
N GLY A 107 2.35 -1.60 25.88
CA GLY A 107 3.10 -0.51 26.51
C GLY A 107 3.83 0.40 25.51
N LEU A 108 3.49 0.37 24.24
CA LEU A 108 4.08 1.21 23.21
C LEU A 108 3.68 2.68 23.40
N PRO A 109 4.52 3.65 22.98
CA PRO A 109 4.20 5.07 23.11
C PRO A 109 3.10 5.57 22.12
N PHE A 110 2.60 4.69 21.26
CA PHE A 110 1.52 4.92 20.29
C PHE A 110 0.45 3.82 20.38
N LEU A 111 0.21 3.28 21.59
CA LEU A 111 -0.84 2.29 21.81
C LEU A 111 -2.22 2.86 21.48
N SER A 112 -3.18 1.94 21.28
CA SER A 112 -4.56 2.29 20.95
C SER A 112 -5.15 3.27 21.98
N GLU A 113 -5.76 4.33 21.48
CA GLU A 113 -6.55 5.29 22.26
C GLU A 113 -8.03 4.86 22.39
N THR A 114 -8.42 3.77 21.72
CA THR A 114 -9.75 3.19 21.77
C THR A 114 -9.77 1.98 22.68
N GLU A 115 -10.42 2.09 23.85
CA GLU A 115 -10.45 0.99 24.81
C GLU A 115 -11.04 -0.29 24.22
N GLY A 116 -10.33 -1.40 24.38
CA GLY A 116 -10.75 -2.72 23.92
C GLY A 116 -10.56 -2.98 22.43
N LEU A 117 -9.96 -2.05 21.67
CA LEU A 117 -9.62 -2.24 20.26
C LEU A 117 -8.11 -2.17 20.05
N MET A 118 -7.59 -2.96 19.12
CA MET A 118 -6.17 -2.96 18.74
C MET A 118 -5.98 -3.48 17.32
N HIS A 119 -5.03 -2.89 16.57
CA HIS A 119 -4.47 -3.51 15.36
C HIS A 119 -3.56 -4.69 15.72
N ALA A 120 -4.15 -5.76 16.31
CA ALA A 120 -3.40 -6.93 16.76
C ALA A 120 -2.94 -7.85 15.62
N CYS A 121 -3.61 -7.78 14.47
CA CYS A 121 -3.23 -8.52 13.25
C CYS A 121 -2.19 -7.78 12.38
N GLY A 122 -1.97 -6.48 12.64
CA GLY A 122 -0.97 -5.68 11.93
C GLY A 122 -1.47 -5.02 10.64
N HIS A 123 -2.79 -4.84 10.49
CA HIS A 123 -3.37 -4.18 9.33
C HIS A 123 -2.97 -2.70 9.21
N ASP A 124 -2.62 -2.05 10.31
CA ASP A 124 -1.97 -0.74 10.35
C ASP A 124 -0.63 -0.71 9.59
N TYR A 125 0.16 -1.78 9.74
CA TYR A 125 1.42 -1.96 9.01
C TYR A 125 1.18 -2.26 7.52
N HIS A 126 0.19 -3.10 7.19
CA HIS A 126 -0.17 -3.40 5.80
C HIS A 126 -0.60 -2.14 5.07
N THR A 127 -1.52 -1.38 5.68
CA THR A 127 -2.03 -0.10 5.15
C THR A 127 -0.91 0.91 4.91
N ALA A 128 -0.06 1.15 5.91
CA ALA A 128 1.04 2.10 5.78
C ALA A 128 2.05 1.68 4.71
N SER A 129 2.33 0.37 4.60
CA SER A 129 3.21 -0.16 3.56
C SER A 129 2.63 0.02 2.17
N MET A 130 1.32 -0.17 2.01
CA MET A 130 0.64 0.03 0.73
C MET A 130 0.58 1.49 0.32
N ILE A 131 0.35 2.43 1.26
CA ILE A 131 0.45 3.87 1.00
C ILE A 131 1.86 4.22 0.53
N GLY A 132 2.89 3.69 1.20
CA GLY A 132 4.29 3.87 0.78
C GLY A 132 4.56 3.37 -0.64
N ALA A 133 4.01 2.22 -1.01
CA ALA A 133 4.10 1.68 -2.37
C ALA A 133 3.39 2.59 -3.40
N ALA A 134 2.21 3.14 -3.05
CA ALA A 134 1.47 4.05 -3.90
C ALA A 134 2.25 5.36 -4.16
N ILE A 135 2.85 5.94 -3.13
CA ILE A 135 3.72 7.13 -3.25
C ILE A 135 4.92 6.85 -4.15
N LEU A 136 5.59 5.70 -3.96
CA LEU A 136 6.73 5.30 -4.79
C LEU A 136 6.35 5.17 -6.27
N LEU A 137 5.20 4.54 -6.54
CA LEU A 137 4.73 4.31 -7.90
C LEU A 137 4.21 5.60 -8.55
N GLN A 138 3.58 6.49 -7.79
CA GLN A 138 3.19 7.82 -8.26
C GLN A 138 4.42 8.63 -8.71
N GLY A 139 5.50 8.59 -7.94
CA GLY A 139 6.77 9.23 -8.32
C GLY A 139 7.42 8.63 -9.57
N LYS A 140 7.05 7.41 -9.96
CA LYS A 140 7.58 6.68 -11.11
C LYS A 140 6.60 6.53 -12.26
N LYS A 141 5.44 7.20 -12.21
CA LYS A 141 4.39 7.03 -13.21
C LYS A 141 4.84 7.27 -14.65
N ALA A 142 5.84 8.12 -14.87
CA ALA A 142 6.38 8.41 -16.21
C ALA A 142 7.03 7.19 -16.90
N ILE A 143 7.51 6.23 -16.13
CA ILE A 143 8.14 4.99 -16.63
C ILE A 143 7.34 3.73 -16.30
N LEU A 144 6.25 3.87 -15.57
CA LEU A 144 5.36 2.76 -15.20
C LEU A 144 4.59 2.28 -16.42
N LYS A 145 4.53 0.95 -16.61
CA LYS A 145 3.73 0.29 -17.64
C LYS A 145 2.43 -0.22 -17.02
N GLY A 146 1.30 0.18 -17.62
CA GLY A 146 -0.04 -0.20 -17.13
C GLY A 146 -0.47 0.60 -15.92
N THR A 147 -1.38 0.03 -15.15
CA THR A 147 -2.01 0.66 -13.98
C THR A 147 -1.77 -0.20 -12.74
N VAL A 148 -1.53 0.43 -11.61
CA VAL A 148 -1.56 -0.24 -10.31
C VAL A 148 -2.78 0.25 -9.53
N ARG A 149 -3.70 -0.67 -9.24
CA ARG A 149 -4.89 -0.45 -8.42
C ARG A 149 -4.58 -0.83 -6.98
N PHE A 150 -4.88 0.06 -6.04
CA PHE A 150 -4.69 -0.13 -4.61
C PHE A 150 -6.05 -0.36 -3.97
N ILE A 151 -6.23 -1.51 -3.33
CA ILE A 151 -7.45 -1.93 -2.68
C ILE A 151 -7.24 -1.88 -1.18
N PHE A 152 -7.74 -0.83 -0.52
CA PHE A 152 -7.79 -0.72 0.92
C PHE A 152 -9.07 -1.39 1.41
N GLN A 153 -8.96 -2.69 1.68
CA GLN A 153 -10.08 -3.57 1.94
C GLN A 153 -10.57 -3.45 3.37
N PRO A 154 -11.85 -3.15 3.62
CA PRO A 154 -12.46 -3.20 4.95
C PRO A 154 -12.77 -4.64 5.36
N ALA A 155 -13.17 -4.85 6.61
CA ALA A 155 -13.89 -6.03 7.12
C ALA A 155 -13.22 -7.37 6.76
N GLU A 156 -11.88 -7.44 6.89
CA GLU A 156 -11.14 -8.69 6.67
C GLU A 156 -11.43 -9.70 7.78
N GLU A 157 -11.42 -9.26 9.05
CA GLU A 157 -11.53 -10.09 10.24
C GLU A 157 -12.91 -10.77 10.40
N ILE A 158 -13.90 -10.33 9.62
CA ILE A 158 -15.21 -10.98 9.53
C ILE A 158 -15.45 -11.64 8.17
N ALA A 159 -14.41 -11.75 7.34
CA ALA A 159 -14.41 -12.40 6.02
C ALA A 159 -15.50 -11.86 5.05
N GLN A 160 -15.81 -10.54 5.09
CA GLN A 160 -16.81 -9.93 4.22
C GLN A 160 -16.21 -8.94 3.22
N GLY A 161 -15.16 -8.22 3.59
CA GLY A 161 -14.66 -7.10 2.79
C GLY A 161 -14.18 -7.48 1.40
N ALA A 162 -13.56 -8.64 1.22
CA ALA A 162 -13.15 -9.11 -0.10
C ALA A 162 -14.35 -9.31 -1.04
N LYS A 163 -15.46 -9.84 -0.51
CA LYS A 163 -16.72 -9.99 -1.26
C LYS A 163 -17.30 -8.64 -1.64
N TRP A 164 -17.32 -7.67 -0.73
CA TRP A 164 -17.82 -6.31 -1.03
C TRP A 164 -16.99 -5.61 -2.09
N VAL A 165 -15.66 -5.76 -2.06
CA VAL A 165 -14.75 -5.23 -3.10
C VAL A 165 -15.02 -5.87 -4.46
N GLU A 166 -15.26 -7.19 -4.50
CA GLU A 166 -15.61 -7.92 -5.73
C GLU A 166 -16.99 -7.49 -6.26
N GLU A 167 -18.02 -7.46 -5.41
CA GLU A 167 -19.38 -7.05 -5.77
C GLU A 167 -19.44 -5.58 -6.23
N ALA A 168 -18.57 -4.72 -5.70
CA ALA A 168 -18.42 -3.35 -6.17
C ALA A 168 -17.78 -3.24 -7.57
N GLY A 169 -17.27 -4.33 -8.15
CA GLY A 169 -16.59 -4.34 -9.44
C GLY A 169 -15.14 -3.84 -9.40
N ALA A 170 -14.56 -3.71 -8.21
CA ALA A 170 -13.20 -3.18 -8.07
C ALA A 170 -12.10 -4.09 -8.64
N LEU A 171 -12.44 -5.34 -8.96
CA LEU A 171 -11.52 -6.29 -9.61
C LEU A 171 -11.67 -6.33 -11.15
N ASP A 172 -12.62 -5.59 -11.72
CA ASP A 172 -12.84 -5.58 -13.16
C ASP A 172 -11.60 -5.08 -13.91
N GLY A 173 -11.16 -5.86 -14.90
CA GLY A 173 -9.99 -5.57 -15.71
C GLY A 173 -8.64 -5.79 -15.01
N VAL A 174 -8.63 -6.26 -13.76
CA VAL A 174 -7.40 -6.62 -13.04
C VAL A 174 -6.87 -7.96 -13.53
N SER A 175 -5.60 -7.97 -13.96
CA SER A 175 -4.92 -9.16 -14.49
C SER A 175 -4.30 -10.03 -13.40
N ALA A 176 -3.91 -9.43 -12.27
CA ALA A 176 -3.35 -10.11 -11.11
C ALA A 176 -3.54 -9.25 -9.86
N ILE A 177 -3.69 -9.90 -8.70
CA ILE A 177 -3.77 -9.24 -7.40
C ILE A 177 -2.70 -9.81 -6.47
N PHE A 178 -2.06 -8.93 -5.70
CA PHE A 178 -1.07 -9.28 -4.69
C PHE A 178 -1.47 -8.67 -3.35
N GLY A 179 -1.29 -9.46 -2.30
CA GLY A 179 -1.41 -9.02 -0.92
C GLY A 179 -0.19 -9.50 -0.13
N MET A 180 0.06 -8.86 0.98
CA MET A 180 1.06 -9.33 1.95
C MET A 180 0.44 -9.41 3.33
N HIS A 181 1.01 -10.25 4.17
CA HIS A 181 0.71 -10.29 5.60
C HIS A 181 2.01 -10.22 6.39
N ASN A 182 2.05 -9.44 7.46
CA ASN A 182 3.18 -9.44 8.38
C ASN A 182 3.29 -10.81 9.07
N LYS A 183 4.50 -11.29 9.23
CA LYS A 183 4.80 -12.60 9.81
C LYS A 183 5.82 -12.41 10.94
N PRO A 184 5.38 -12.34 12.22
CA PRO A 184 6.23 -11.95 13.35
C PRO A 184 7.42 -12.88 13.62
N ASP A 185 7.34 -14.14 13.19
CA ASP A 185 8.38 -15.15 13.33
C ASP A 185 9.45 -15.11 12.22
N LEU A 186 9.28 -14.27 11.20
CA LEU A 186 10.33 -14.04 10.20
C LEU A 186 11.28 -12.92 10.66
N PRO A 187 12.59 -13.09 10.45
CA PRO A 187 13.56 -12.02 10.71
C PRO A 187 13.26 -10.77 9.88
N VAL A 188 13.50 -9.58 10.46
CA VAL A 188 13.35 -8.30 9.75
C VAL A 188 14.20 -8.29 8.48
N GLY A 189 13.63 -7.82 7.38
CA GLY A 189 14.28 -7.78 6.06
C GLY A 189 14.12 -9.07 5.24
N THR A 190 13.37 -10.05 5.74
CA THR A 190 13.03 -11.27 4.98
C THR A 190 11.59 -11.21 4.46
N ILE A 191 11.37 -11.84 3.31
CA ILE A 191 10.05 -12.02 2.69
C ILE A 191 9.85 -13.51 2.47
N GLY A 192 8.77 -14.06 3.03
CA GLY A 192 8.34 -15.42 2.76
C GLY A 192 7.50 -15.47 1.48
N ILE A 193 7.83 -16.37 0.58
CA ILE A 193 7.02 -16.67 -0.62
C ILE A 193 6.66 -18.15 -0.57
N ARG A 194 5.39 -18.46 -0.84
CA ARG A 194 4.91 -19.84 -0.93
C ARG A 194 4.11 -20.03 -2.21
N GLU A 195 4.38 -21.13 -2.91
CA GLU A 195 3.52 -21.60 -4.00
C GLU A 195 2.33 -22.38 -3.42
N GLY A 196 1.12 -22.13 -3.93
CA GLY A 196 -0.14 -22.74 -3.47
C GLY A 196 -0.85 -21.98 -2.38
N GLY A 197 -2.03 -22.47 -1.97
CA GLY A 197 -2.86 -21.82 -0.97
C GLY A 197 -2.20 -21.77 0.41
N LEU A 198 -2.40 -20.66 1.11
CA LEU A 198 -2.19 -20.53 2.55
C LEU A 198 -3.55 -20.79 3.23
N MET A 199 -3.60 -21.76 4.11
CA MET A 199 -4.67 -21.93 5.09
C MET A 199 -4.08 -21.77 6.47
#